data_7d9c6705f3af064c13b776d1f65ab311
#
_entry.id   7d9c6705f3af064c13b776d1f65ab311
#
_cell.length_a   1.000
_cell.length_b   1.000
_cell.length_c   1.000
_cell.angle_alpha   90.00
_cell.angle_beta   90.00
_cell.angle_gamma   90.00
#
_symmetry.space_group_name_H-M   'P 1'
#
loop_
_entity.id
_entity.type
_entity.pdbx_description
1 polymer ?
#
loop_
_entity_poly.entity_id
_entity_poly.type
_entity_poly.pdbx_seq_one_letter_code
_entity_poly.pdbx_strand_id
1 'polypeptide(L)'
;GSHRSGRHPAPGDYDANGVPSYNGQQVFKACGKAGSAVLWNDQIWHQGGPNTSDGRIRWVIQAPYAKRYIAQRFYPFINYRMPAEILARANPRRQRLLGLHAIGAYG
;
A
#
# COMPACT_ATOMS: atom_id res chain seq x y z
N GLY A 1 11.83 -6.42 -8.22
CA GLY A 1 11.65 -6.99 -9.56
C GLY A 1 10.38 -7.79 -9.72
N SER A 2 9.79 -8.31 -8.62
CA SER A 2 8.61 -9.20 -8.65
C SER A 2 7.35 -8.59 -9.28
N HIS A 3 7.21 -7.26 -9.31
CA HIS A 3 6.11 -6.59 -10.03
C HIS A 3 6.07 -6.92 -11.53
N ARG A 4 7.19 -7.39 -12.10
CA ARG A 4 7.27 -7.80 -13.51
C ARG A 4 6.70 -9.19 -13.76
N SER A 5 6.43 -9.96 -12.72
CA SER A 5 5.86 -11.31 -12.85
C SER A 5 4.43 -11.29 -13.40
N GLY A 6 3.69 -10.20 -13.19
CA GLY A 6 2.27 -10.09 -13.54
C GLY A 6 1.35 -11.05 -12.78
N ARG A 7 1.86 -11.72 -11.73
CA ARG A 7 1.13 -12.72 -10.95
C ARG A 7 1.54 -12.71 -9.48
N HIS A 8 0.75 -13.36 -8.68
CA HIS A 8 1.13 -13.71 -7.30
C HIS A 8 2.21 -14.80 -7.26
N PRO A 9 2.96 -14.93 -6.14
CA PRO A 9 3.87 -16.06 -5.95
C PRO A 9 3.13 -17.38 -6.15
N ALA A 10 3.75 -18.30 -6.89
CA ALA A 10 3.27 -19.68 -7.07
C ALA A 10 4.08 -20.63 -6.15
N PRO A 11 3.62 -21.87 -5.93
CA PRO A 11 4.34 -22.82 -5.07
C PRO A 11 5.83 -22.98 -5.38
N GLY A 12 6.23 -22.94 -6.65
CA GLY A 12 7.64 -23.03 -7.05
C GLY A 12 8.49 -21.79 -6.81
N ASP A 13 7.89 -20.68 -6.36
CA ASP A 13 8.61 -19.46 -6.02
C ASP A 13 9.09 -19.45 -4.55
N TYR A 14 8.70 -20.44 -3.75
CA TYR A 14 9.02 -20.50 -2.33
C TYR A 14 10.17 -21.46 -2.07
N ASP A 15 11.06 -21.08 -1.16
CA ASP A 15 12.08 -21.99 -0.63
C ASP A 15 11.49 -22.96 0.43
N ALA A 16 12.35 -23.84 0.97
CA ALA A 16 11.96 -24.79 2.01
C ALA A 16 11.44 -24.15 3.32
N ASN A 17 11.72 -22.86 3.54
CA ASN A 17 11.27 -22.10 4.70
C ASN A 17 10.01 -21.26 4.38
N GLY A 18 9.42 -21.42 3.22
CA GLY A 18 8.25 -20.65 2.79
C GLY A 18 8.58 -19.19 2.45
N VAL A 19 9.81 -18.87 2.10
CA VAL A 19 10.23 -17.52 1.71
C VAL A 19 10.20 -17.43 0.19
N PRO A 20 9.42 -16.50 -0.39
CA PRO A 20 9.35 -16.36 -1.84
C PRO A 20 10.61 -15.68 -2.42
N SER A 21 10.99 -16.09 -3.62
CA SER A 21 12.04 -15.44 -4.39
C SER A 21 11.59 -15.23 -5.84
N TYR A 22 12.11 -14.21 -6.50
CA TYR A 22 11.83 -13.94 -7.89
C TYR A 22 13.13 -13.66 -8.64
N ASN A 23 13.45 -14.50 -9.64
CA ASN A 23 14.70 -14.40 -10.42
C ASN A 23 15.95 -14.29 -9.53
N GLY A 24 16.05 -15.13 -8.50
CA GLY A 24 17.18 -15.12 -7.57
C GLY A 24 17.22 -13.96 -6.57
N GLN A 25 16.25 -13.04 -6.64
CA GLN A 25 16.16 -11.93 -5.67
C GLN A 25 15.55 -12.42 -4.37
N GLN A 26 16.27 -12.18 -3.29
CA GLN A 26 15.84 -12.51 -1.94
C GLN A 26 14.87 -11.47 -1.38
N VAL A 27 14.14 -11.85 -0.33
CA VAL A 27 13.26 -10.94 0.40
C VAL A 27 14.08 -9.80 1.02
N PHE A 28 13.64 -8.58 0.78
CA PHE A 28 14.17 -7.39 1.45
C PHE A 28 13.30 -7.02 2.65
N LYS A 29 13.90 -6.99 3.83
CA LYS A 29 13.22 -6.55 5.05
C LYS A 29 13.28 -5.03 5.14
N ALA A 30 12.16 -4.36 4.86
CA ALA A 30 12.05 -2.92 4.96
C ALA A 30 11.90 -2.49 6.43
N CYS A 31 13.01 -2.41 7.15
CA CYS A 31 13.07 -1.96 8.54
C CYS A 31 13.42 -0.48 8.61
N GLY A 32 12.83 0.23 9.58
CA GLY A 32 13.10 1.66 9.80
C GLY A 32 12.73 2.10 11.20
N LYS A 33 13.20 3.29 11.59
CA LYS A 33 12.78 3.96 12.83
C LYS A 33 11.35 4.50 12.67
N ALA A 34 10.71 4.86 13.78
CA ALA A 34 9.44 5.58 13.75
C ALA A 34 9.58 6.86 12.90
N GLY A 35 8.60 7.13 12.04
CA GLY A 35 8.64 8.21 11.07
C GLY A 35 9.28 7.86 9.72
N SER A 36 9.89 6.68 9.57
CA SER A 36 10.34 6.19 8.26
C SER A 36 9.14 5.88 7.35
N ALA A 37 9.32 6.11 6.05
CA ALA A 37 8.35 5.74 5.04
C ALA A 37 8.96 4.75 4.04
N VAL A 38 8.17 3.79 3.60
CA VAL A 38 8.51 2.86 2.52
C VAL A 38 7.55 3.13 1.38
N LEU A 39 8.09 3.36 0.20
CA LEU A 39 7.31 3.53 -1.03
C LEU A 39 7.54 2.33 -1.93
N TRP A 40 6.46 1.72 -2.41
CA TRP A 40 6.57 0.59 -3.33
C TRP A 40 5.43 0.62 -4.37
N ASN A 41 5.64 -0.10 -5.46
CA ASN A 41 4.59 -0.40 -6.41
C ASN A 41 3.75 -1.56 -5.86
N ASP A 42 2.43 -1.44 -5.89
CA ASP A 42 1.50 -2.43 -5.31
C ASP A 42 1.62 -3.83 -5.95
N GLN A 43 2.14 -3.93 -7.17
CA GLN A 43 2.42 -5.21 -7.84
C GLN A 43 3.67 -5.93 -7.33
N ILE A 44 4.49 -5.32 -6.49
CA ILE A 44 5.61 -6.00 -5.83
C ILE A 44 5.04 -7.04 -4.85
N TRP A 45 5.59 -8.24 -4.87
CA TRP A 45 5.28 -9.22 -3.83
C TRP A 45 5.71 -8.68 -2.47
N HIS A 46 4.75 -8.49 -1.61
CA HIS A 46 4.98 -7.89 -0.30
C HIS A 46 4.05 -8.51 0.74
N GLN A 47 4.51 -8.52 1.98
CA GLN A 47 3.69 -8.94 3.11
C GLN A 47 4.12 -8.22 4.39
N GLY A 48 3.22 -8.13 5.35
CA GLY A 48 3.56 -7.70 6.70
C GLY A 48 4.35 -8.80 7.41
N GLY A 49 5.55 -8.48 7.88
CA GLY A 49 6.30 -9.39 8.74
C GLY A 49 5.66 -9.51 10.12
N PRO A 50 5.92 -10.58 10.87
CA PRO A 50 5.42 -10.75 12.23
C PRO A 50 5.95 -9.64 13.16
N ASN A 51 5.16 -9.28 14.15
CA ASN A 51 5.63 -8.45 15.26
C ASN A 51 6.24 -9.38 16.32
N THR A 52 7.57 -9.41 16.37
CA THR A 52 8.33 -10.24 17.33
C THR A 52 8.78 -9.44 18.55
N SER A 53 8.36 -8.17 18.68
CA SER A 53 8.71 -7.37 19.85
C SER A 53 7.84 -7.75 21.05
N ASP A 54 8.49 -7.90 22.21
CA ASP A 54 7.78 -8.21 23.44
C ASP A 54 6.93 -7.03 23.91
N GLY A 55 5.61 -7.26 24.03
CA GLY A 55 4.62 -6.31 24.56
C GLY A 55 4.44 -5.00 23.79
N ARG A 56 5.09 -4.81 22.63
CA ARG A 56 4.98 -3.57 21.84
C ARG A 56 4.04 -3.72 20.65
N ILE A 57 3.24 -2.70 20.41
CA ILE A 57 2.35 -2.61 19.24
C ILE A 57 3.10 -1.90 18.11
N ARG A 58 3.08 -2.49 16.91
CA ARG A 58 3.57 -1.86 15.69
C ARG A 58 2.40 -1.23 14.93
N TRP A 59 2.40 0.09 14.85
CA TRP A 59 1.46 0.84 14.05
C TRP A 59 2.05 1.10 12.66
N VAL A 60 1.27 0.83 11.62
CA VAL A 60 1.63 1.11 10.23
C VAL A 60 0.47 1.85 9.58
N ILE A 61 0.76 2.98 8.97
CA ILE A 61 -0.20 3.72 8.14
C ILE A 61 0.08 3.32 6.68
N GLN A 62 -0.92 2.82 6.01
CA GLN A 62 -0.88 2.56 4.57
C GLN A 62 -1.65 3.66 3.84
N ALA A 63 -1.01 4.27 2.84
CA ALA A 63 -1.60 5.32 2.04
C ALA A 63 -1.45 4.96 0.54
N PRO A 64 -2.37 4.16 -0.01
CA PRO A 64 -2.33 3.79 -1.42
C PRO A 64 -2.71 4.98 -2.30
N TYR A 65 -1.92 5.21 -3.33
CA TYR A 65 -2.22 6.16 -4.40
C TYR A 65 -2.50 5.40 -5.68
N ALA A 66 -3.63 5.69 -6.29
CA ALA A 66 -4.05 5.05 -7.52
C ALA A 66 -4.42 6.10 -8.58
N LYS A 67 -4.52 5.68 -9.82
CA LYS A 67 -5.14 6.50 -10.85
C LYS A 67 -6.58 6.79 -10.45
N ARG A 68 -7.07 8.00 -10.74
CA ARG A 68 -8.37 8.49 -10.24
C ARG A 68 -9.58 7.65 -10.67
N TYR A 69 -9.47 6.86 -11.72
CA TYR A 69 -10.53 5.95 -12.14
C TYR A 69 -10.51 4.59 -11.41
N ILE A 70 -9.52 4.37 -10.52
CA ILE A 70 -9.44 3.17 -9.68
C ILE A 70 -10.02 3.53 -8.32
N ALA A 71 -11.13 2.90 -7.97
CA ALA A 71 -11.78 3.08 -6.67
C ALA A 71 -11.31 2.02 -5.66
N GLN A 72 -11.22 2.42 -4.40
CA GLN A 72 -11.02 1.49 -3.30
C GLN A 72 -12.25 0.57 -3.19
N ARG A 73 -12.02 -0.75 -3.23
CA ARG A 73 -13.10 -1.75 -3.22
C ARG A 73 -13.20 -2.56 -1.93
N PHE A 74 -12.35 -2.30 -0.95
CA PHE A 74 -12.35 -3.05 0.29
C PHE A 74 -13.18 -2.36 1.36
N TYR A 75 -14.02 -3.15 2.04
CA TYR A 75 -14.68 -2.71 3.24
C TYR A 75 -13.63 -2.40 4.33
N PRO A 76 -13.78 -1.31 5.15
CA PRO A 76 -14.91 -0.38 5.20
C PRO A 76 -14.82 0.82 4.24
N PHE A 77 -13.80 0.91 3.41
CA PHE A 77 -13.46 2.11 2.62
C PHE A 77 -14.41 2.36 1.45
N ILE A 78 -15.14 1.35 1.00
CA ILE A 78 -16.04 1.46 -0.16
C ILE A 78 -17.13 2.56 0.03
N ASN A 79 -17.55 2.79 1.29
CA ASN A 79 -18.56 3.79 1.65
C ASN A 79 -17.99 4.92 2.51
N TYR A 80 -16.67 5.01 2.64
CA TYR A 80 -16.03 6.03 3.46
C TYR A 80 -16.20 7.41 2.82
N ARG A 81 -16.68 8.34 3.60
CA ARG A 81 -16.76 9.76 3.23
C ARG A 81 -15.75 10.55 4.07
N MET A 82 -14.94 11.33 3.41
CA MET A 82 -14.00 12.22 4.08
C MET A 82 -14.76 13.24 4.92
N PRO A 83 -14.41 13.44 6.21
CA PRO A 83 -15.02 14.47 7.05
C PRO A 83 -14.92 15.87 6.43
N ALA A 84 -16.01 16.63 6.53
CA ALA A 84 -16.10 17.96 5.90
C ALA A 84 -15.03 18.94 6.40
N GLU A 85 -14.67 18.87 7.67
CA GLU A 85 -13.60 19.68 8.27
C GLU A 85 -12.21 19.39 7.70
N ILE A 86 -11.95 18.16 7.28
CA ILE A 86 -10.69 17.80 6.60
C ILE A 86 -10.68 18.39 5.18
N LEU A 87 -11.82 18.29 4.47
CA LEU A 87 -11.95 18.84 3.12
C LEU A 87 -11.83 20.36 3.11
N ALA A 88 -12.46 21.04 4.08
CA ALA A 88 -12.41 22.49 4.21
C ALA A 88 -10.98 23.03 4.40
N ARG A 89 -10.11 22.27 5.05
CA ARG A 89 -8.71 22.64 5.28
C ARG A 89 -7.75 22.13 4.19
N ALA A 90 -8.25 21.39 3.22
CA ALA A 90 -7.43 20.83 2.17
C ALA A 90 -7.14 21.85 1.07
N ASN A 91 -5.87 22.11 0.77
CA ASN A 91 -5.48 22.86 -0.40
C ASN A 91 -5.80 22.09 -1.72
N PRO A 92 -5.77 22.72 -2.89
CA PRO A 92 -6.14 22.05 -4.15
C PRO A 92 -5.38 20.76 -4.47
N ARG A 93 -4.08 20.69 -4.10
CA ARG A 93 -3.30 19.47 -4.28
C ARG A 93 -3.80 18.34 -3.37
N ARG A 94 -4.05 18.65 -2.08
CA ARG A 94 -4.60 17.69 -1.14
C ARG A 94 -5.99 17.22 -1.54
N GLN A 95 -6.85 18.13 -2.00
CA GLN A 95 -8.18 17.77 -2.51
C GLN A 95 -8.09 16.74 -3.65
N ARG A 96 -7.19 16.95 -4.61
CA ARG A 96 -6.96 15.97 -5.69
C ARG A 96 -6.46 14.61 -5.16
N LEU A 97 -5.53 14.60 -4.18
CA LEU A 97 -5.04 13.38 -3.57
C LEU A 97 -6.13 12.63 -2.77
N LEU A 98 -7.11 13.34 -2.25
CA LEU A 98 -8.29 12.81 -1.57
C LEU A 98 -9.42 12.40 -2.53
N GLY A 99 -9.21 12.48 -3.83
CA GLY A 99 -10.17 12.06 -4.85
C GLY A 99 -11.16 13.14 -5.29
N LEU A 100 -11.01 14.38 -4.80
CA LEU A 100 -11.86 15.49 -5.23
C LEU A 100 -11.32 16.11 -6.52
N HIS A 101 -12.06 15.95 -7.60
CA HIS A 101 -11.72 16.47 -8.92
C HIS A 101 -12.83 17.38 -9.42
N ALA A 102 -12.47 18.58 -9.87
CA ALA A 102 -13.43 19.59 -10.33
C ALA A 102 -14.28 19.12 -11.53
N ILE A 103 -13.72 18.28 -12.38
CA ILE A 103 -14.34 17.78 -13.62
C ILE A 103 -14.55 16.26 -13.61
N GLY A 104 -14.66 15.68 -12.42
CA GLY A 104 -14.95 14.25 -12.26
C GLY A 104 -13.76 13.32 -12.54
N ALA A 105 -14.04 12.04 -12.65
CA ALA A 105 -13.02 11.00 -12.75
C ALA A 105 -12.26 10.99 -14.08
N TYR A 106 -12.84 11.51 -15.14
CA TYR A 106 -12.31 11.45 -16.51
C TYR A 106 -11.88 12.80 -17.07
N GLY A 107 -12.10 13.89 -16.33
CA GLY A 107 -11.75 15.24 -16.75
C GLY A 107 -10.30 15.64 -16.55
#